data_cff7e6900d4c6924596fdb4189f570d7
#
_entry.id   cff7e6900d4c6924596fdb4189f570d7
#
_cell.length_a   1.000
_cell.length_b   1.000
_cell.length_c   1.000
_cell.angle_alpha   90.00
_cell.angle_beta   90.00
_cell.angle_gamma   90.00
#
_symmetry.space_group_name_H-M   'P 1'
#
loop_
_entity.id
_entity.type
_entity.pdbx_description
1 polymer ?
#
loop_
_entity_poly.entity_id
_entity_poly.type
_entity_poly.pdbx_seq_one_letter_code
_entity_poly.pdbx_strand_id
1 'polypeptide(L)'
;MKNCLFKNFLTLIAALITSATAFAQSKLIKNLAAGKHQTLVTYGTSLTAATGGHAWVDSVTHALNNKYNNQLTTINSAKSAMWSTWGVQNLEDSVIKKSPDAVLIEFSMNDAFLNYKTSVELAKLNLNYMIDRIKLYNPGCEVILQTMDIALDVHGQQRPDLLKYYQMYRDVAKARGLLLIDHYPHWKALLDKGRDAYIKAVPDGLHPGVKASKNIIAPYIIARLEGTSK
;
A
#
# COMPACT_ATOMS: atom_id res chain seq x y z
N MET A 1 -21.82 -31.85 67.48
CA MET A 1 -22.46 -31.49 66.21
C MET A 1 -21.69 -30.28 65.69
N LYS A 2 -20.76 -30.45 64.70
CA LYS A 2 -19.93 -29.41 64.14
C LYS A 2 -20.26 -29.34 62.66
N ASN A 3 -20.87 -28.22 62.25
CA ASN A 3 -21.17 -27.90 60.83
C ASN A 3 -19.89 -27.44 60.12
N CYS A 4 -19.49 -28.17 59.11
CA CYS A 4 -18.39 -27.83 58.21
C CYS A 4 -18.96 -27.14 57.00
N LEU A 5 -18.73 -25.81 56.88
CA LEU A 5 -19.10 -25.01 55.73
C LEU A 5 -17.97 -25.09 54.69
N PHE A 6 -18.22 -25.83 53.61
CA PHE A 6 -17.36 -25.81 52.41
C PHE A 6 -17.61 -24.50 51.63
N LYS A 7 -16.65 -23.61 51.61
CA LYS A 7 -16.61 -22.45 50.68
C LYS A 7 -16.03 -22.89 49.35
N ASN A 8 -16.87 -22.99 48.33
CA ASN A 8 -16.43 -23.16 46.96
C ASN A 8 -15.88 -21.83 46.45
N PHE A 9 -14.59 -21.76 46.22
CA PHE A 9 -13.92 -20.64 45.54
C PHE A 9 -13.99 -20.92 44.03
N LEU A 10 -14.92 -20.28 43.33
CA LEU A 10 -14.98 -20.31 41.87
C LEU A 10 -13.97 -19.29 41.35
N THR A 11 -12.82 -19.75 40.87
CA THR A 11 -11.81 -18.89 40.21
C THR A 11 -12.24 -18.69 38.76
N LEU A 12 -12.77 -17.51 38.45
CA LEU A 12 -13.11 -17.10 37.09
C LEU A 12 -11.83 -16.73 36.39
N ILE A 13 -11.30 -17.60 35.53
CA ILE A 13 -10.20 -17.26 34.62
C ILE A 13 -10.79 -16.50 33.44
N ALA A 14 -10.66 -15.16 33.45
CA ALA A 14 -10.95 -14.33 32.31
C ALA A 14 -9.84 -14.51 31.25
N ALA A 15 -10.10 -15.32 30.25
CA ALA A 15 -9.24 -15.41 29.09
C ALA A 15 -9.36 -14.09 28.28
N LEU A 16 -8.36 -13.23 28.37
CA LEU A 16 -8.20 -12.11 27.45
C LEU A 16 -7.94 -12.67 26.04
N ILE A 17 -9.00 -12.76 25.25
CA ILE A 17 -8.87 -13.02 23.81
C ILE A 17 -8.38 -11.69 23.19
N THR A 18 -7.08 -11.55 23.02
CA THR A 18 -6.53 -10.51 22.14
C THR A 18 -6.91 -10.88 20.73
N SER A 19 -7.98 -10.31 20.21
CA SER A 19 -8.33 -10.39 18.81
C SER A 19 -7.25 -9.63 18.00
N ALA A 20 -6.21 -10.35 17.59
CA ALA A 20 -5.36 -9.86 16.52
C ALA A 20 -6.28 -9.64 15.30
N THR A 21 -6.42 -8.41 14.86
CA THR A 21 -7.12 -8.10 13.61
C THR A 21 -6.32 -8.72 12.46
N ALA A 22 -6.63 -9.97 12.12
CA ALA A 22 -6.09 -10.62 10.95
C ALA A 22 -6.66 -9.90 9.73
N PHE A 23 -5.80 -9.23 8.98
CA PHE A 23 -6.18 -8.70 7.68
C PHE A 23 -6.39 -9.86 6.70
N ALA A 24 -7.36 -9.72 5.80
CA ALA A 24 -7.54 -10.74 4.77
C ALA A 24 -6.29 -10.80 3.88
N GLN A 25 -5.77 -12.02 3.68
CA GLN A 25 -4.68 -12.27 2.74
C GLN A 25 -5.11 -11.89 1.32
N SER A 26 -4.23 -11.23 0.56
CA SER A 26 -4.48 -10.84 -0.82
C SER A 26 -4.72 -12.05 -1.73
N LYS A 27 -5.47 -11.83 -2.82
CA LYS A 27 -5.69 -12.86 -3.85
C LYS A 27 -4.37 -13.22 -4.54
N LEU A 28 -3.50 -12.25 -4.77
CA LEU A 28 -2.15 -12.46 -5.30
C LEU A 28 -1.41 -13.53 -4.49
N ILE A 29 -1.34 -13.35 -3.16
CA ILE A 29 -0.63 -14.29 -2.29
C ILE A 29 -1.30 -15.68 -2.25
N LYS A 30 -2.63 -15.73 -2.22
CA LYS A 30 -3.37 -17.02 -2.28
C LYS A 30 -3.04 -17.81 -3.54
N ASN A 31 -2.96 -17.12 -4.69
CA ASN A 31 -2.64 -17.74 -5.96
C ASN A 31 -1.17 -18.19 -6.02
N LEU A 32 -0.21 -17.36 -5.56
CA LEU A 32 1.21 -17.73 -5.48
C LEU A 32 1.40 -18.95 -4.58
N ALA A 33 0.74 -19.00 -3.41
CA ALA A 33 0.79 -20.13 -2.49
C ALA A 33 0.17 -21.41 -3.07
N ALA A 34 -0.76 -21.27 -4.01
CA ALA A 34 -1.33 -22.39 -4.78
C ALA A 34 -0.45 -22.80 -5.98
N GLY A 35 0.77 -22.25 -6.12
CA GLY A 35 1.68 -22.54 -7.22
C GLY A 35 1.26 -21.95 -8.58
N LYS A 36 0.36 -20.95 -8.57
CA LYS A 36 -0.11 -20.29 -9.80
C LYS A 36 0.79 -19.11 -10.10
N HIS A 37 1.33 -19.05 -11.33
CA HIS A 37 2.04 -17.87 -11.79
C HIS A 37 1.14 -16.63 -11.75
N GLN A 38 1.70 -15.49 -11.32
CA GLN A 38 0.99 -14.22 -11.22
C GLN A 38 1.81 -13.09 -11.83
N THR A 39 1.12 -12.16 -12.50
CA THR A 39 1.69 -10.91 -12.99
C THR A 39 1.19 -9.75 -12.13
N LEU A 40 2.12 -9.09 -11.41
CA LEU A 40 1.88 -7.86 -10.66
C LEU A 40 2.35 -6.66 -11.47
N VAL A 41 1.45 -5.71 -11.74
CA VAL A 41 1.83 -4.40 -12.29
C VAL A 41 1.82 -3.37 -11.17
N THR A 42 2.93 -2.63 -10.99
CA THR A 42 2.98 -1.44 -10.13
C THR A 42 2.80 -0.20 -10.98
N TYR A 43 1.88 0.68 -10.59
CA TYR A 43 1.46 1.84 -11.38
C TYR A 43 1.34 3.08 -10.51
N GLY A 44 2.18 4.07 -10.74
CA GLY A 44 2.27 5.23 -9.84
C GLY A 44 3.30 6.27 -10.27
N THR A 45 3.84 6.93 -9.26
CA THR A 45 4.70 8.10 -9.36
C THR A 45 6.19 7.75 -9.26
N SER A 46 7.04 8.78 -8.98
CA SER A 46 8.45 8.57 -8.64
C SER A 46 8.66 7.72 -7.39
N LEU A 47 7.69 7.69 -6.48
CA LEU A 47 7.76 6.85 -5.26
C LEU A 47 7.76 5.35 -5.58
N THR A 48 7.40 5.00 -6.81
CA THR A 48 7.44 3.65 -7.37
C THR A 48 8.47 3.51 -8.51
N ALA A 49 8.73 4.57 -9.28
CA ALA A 49 9.58 4.56 -10.48
C ALA A 49 11.03 5.00 -10.24
N ALA A 50 11.30 5.89 -9.28
CA ALA A 50 12.66 6.36 -9.00
C ALA A 50 13.48 5.31 -8.24
N THR A 51 14.77 5.59 -8.00
CA THR A 51 15.71 4.63 -7.39
C THR A 51 15.19 3.99 -6.09
N GLY A 52 14.61 4.79 -5.19
CA GLY A 52 13.96 4.27 -3.97
C GLY A 52 12.72 3.42 -4.28
N GLY A 53 11.91 3.84 -5.26
CA GLY A 53 10.74 3.10 -5.73
C GLY A 53 11.12 1.74 -6.31
N HIS A 54 12.05 1.69 -7.25
CA HIS A 54 12.58 0.42 -7.77
C HIS A 54 13.08 -0.49 -6.64
N ALA A 55 13.77 0.07 -5.63
CA ALA A 55 14.32 -0.71 -4.54
C ALA A 55 13.27 -1.46 -3.70
N TRP A 56 12.08 -0.88 -3.47
CA TRP A 56 11.01 -1.61 -2.79
C TRP A 56 10.31 -2.59 -3.72
N VAL A 57 10.09 -2.24 -4.99
CA VAL A 57 9.50 -3.15 -6.00
C VAL A 57 10.34 -4.42 -6.14
N ASP A 58 11.66 -4.26 -6.33
CA ASP A 58 12.59 -5.37 -6.46
C ASP A 58 12.65 -6.22 -5.18
N SER A 59 12.63 -5.56 -4.00
CA SER A 59 12.65 -6.28 -2.72
C SER A 59 11.39 -7.11 -2.48
N VAL A 60 10.21 -6.58 -2.80
CA VAL A 60 8.94 -7.32 -2.74
C VAL A 60 8.95 -8.49 -3.71
N THR A 61 9.35 -8.24 -4.97
CA THR A 61 9.44 -9.27 -6.01
C THR A 61 10.37 -10.40 -5.61
N HIS A 62 11.58 -10.05 -5.14
CA HIS A 62 12.58 -11.04 -4.72
C HIS A 62 12.09 -11.87 -3.52
N ALA A 63 11.54 -11.22 -2.50
CA ALA A 63 11.06 -11.91 -1.31
C ALA A 63 9.89 -12.86 -1.62
N LEU A 64 8.93 -12.42 -2.45
CA LEU A 64 7.80 -13.28 -2.85
C LEU A 64 8.26 -14.42 -3.77
N ASN A 65 9.17 -14.17 -4.69
CA ASN A 65 9.72 -15.23 -5.55
C ASN A 65 10.51 -16.27 -4.76
N ASN A 66 11.32 -15.87 -3.79
CA ASN A 66 12.00 -16.80 -2.89
C ASN A 66 11.02 -17.66 -2.09
N LYS A 67 9.91 -17.08 -1.65
CA LYS A 67 8.91 -17.78 -0.85
C LYS A 67 7.98 -18.67 -1.67
N TYR A 68 7.68 -18.28 -2.91
CA TYR A 68 6.66 -18.91 -3.75
C TYR A 68 7.24 -19.46 -5.07
N ASN A 69 8.47 -19.98 -5.04
CA ASN A 69 9.09 -20.75 -6.12
C ASN A 69 9.12 -20.01 -7.47
N ASN A 70 9.46 -18.71 -7.48
CA ASN A 70 9.56 -17.87 -8.68
C ASN A 70 8.27 -17.79 -9.51
N GLN A 71 7.10 -17.79 -8.84
CA GLN A 71 5.80 -17.68 -9.50
C GLN A 71 5.31 -16.24 -9.71
N LEU A 72 6.12 -15.21 -9.42
CA LEU A 72 5.75 -13.80 -9.58
C LEU A 72 6.56 -13.12 -10.68
N THR A 73 5.89 -12.59 -11.68
CA THR A 73 6.43 -11.58 -12.59
C THR A 73 5.96 -10.20 -12.16
N THR A 74 6.88 -9.26 -11.90
CA THR A 74 6.53 -7.87 -11.58
C THR A 74 6.91 -6.97 -12.74
N ILE A 75 5.96 -6.11 -13.17
CA ILE A 75 6.17 -5.10 -14.20
C ILE A 75 5.99 -3.74 -13.54
N ASN A 76 7.08 -2.96 -13.43
CA ASN A 76 7.00 -1.60 -12.93
C ASN A 76 6.65 -0.65 -14.07
N SER A 77 5.38 -0.27 -14.15
CA SER A 77 4.83 0.68 -15.13
C SER A 77 4.67 2.10 -14.55
N ALA A 78 5.21 2.36 -13.36
CA ALA A 78 5.20 3.69 -12.76
C ALA A 78 6.11 4.65 -13.53
N LYS A 79 5.82 5.96 -13.45
CA LYS A 79 6.60 6.98 -14.11
C LYS A 79 6.78 8.22 -13.22
N SER A 80 8.02 8.65 -13.05
CA SER A 80 8.34 9.84 -12.25
C SER A 80 7.63 11.08 -12.75
N ALA A 81 7.26 11.97 -11.84
CA ALA A 81 6.56 13.22 -12.09
C ALA A 81 5.18 13.07 -12.77
N MET A 82 4.55 11.89 -12.69
CA MET A 82 3.20 11.67 -13.23
C MET A 82 2.16 11.66 -12.10
N TRP A 83 0.90 11.87 -12.46
CA TRP A 83 -0.26 11.92 -11.57
C TRP A 83 -1.44 11.16 -12.17
N SER A 84 -2.57 11.08 -11.49
CA SER A 84 -3.67 10.20 -11.89
C SER A 84 -4.27 10.49 -13.27
N THR A 85 -4.25 11.75 -13.75
CA THR A 85 -4.70 12.06 -15.12
C THR A 85 -3.81 11.40 -16.17
N TRP A 86 -2.49 11.45 -15.99
CA TRP A 86 -1.57 10.67 -16.81
C TRP A 86 -1.85 9.17 -16.69
N GLY A 87 -2.15 8.72 -15.46
CA GLY A 87 -2.52 7.33 -15.18
C GLY A 87 -3.73 6.87 -16.00
N VAL A 88 -4.77 7.69 -16.10
CA VAL A 88 -5.94 7.41 -16.96
C VAL A 88 -5.55 7.34 -18.44
N GLN A 89 -4.78 8.32 -18.93
CA GLN A 89 -4.40 8.44 -20.33
C GLN A 89 -3.52 7.27 -20.81
N ASN A 90 -2.71 6.69 -19.94
CA ASN A 90 -1.73 5.65 -20.29
C ASN A 90 -2.13 4.25 -19.76
N LEU A 91 -3.33 4.09 -19.21
CA LEU A 91 -3.76 2.86 -18.55
C LEU A 91 -3.72 1.64 -19.47
N GLU A 92 -4.16 1.79 -20.73
CA GLU A 92 -4.20 0.69 -21.69
C GLU A 92 -2.80 0.12 -21.96
N ASP A 93 -1.83 0.97 -22.26
CA ASP A 93 -0.48 0.54 -22.62
C ASP A 93 0.35 0.14 -21.40
N SER A 94 0.17 0.86 -20.28
CA SER A 94 0.97 0.65 -19.08
C SER A 94 0.47 -0.49 -18.20
N VAL A 95 -0.84 -0.82 -18.26
CA VAL A 95 -1.46 -1.79 -17.35
C VAL A 95 -2.23 -2.85 -18.13
N ILE A 96 -3.26 -2.47 -18.90
CA ILE A 96 -4.22 -3.42 -19.47
C ILE A 96 -3.52 -4.42 -20.40
N LYS A 97 -2.71 -3.94 -21.34
CA LYS A 97 -1.94 -4.79 -22.28
C LYS A 97 -0.90 -5.69 -21.62
N LYS A 98 -0.62 -5.50 -20.32
CA LYS A 98 0.27 -6.38 -19.55
C LYS A 98 -0.47 -7.59 -18.99
N SER A 99 -1.79 -7.66 -19.15
CA SER A 99 -2.64 -8.75 -18.65
C SER A 99 -2.42 -9.09 -17.19
N PRO A 100 -2.49 -8.09 -16.26
CA PRO A 100 -2.15 -8.29 -14.87
C PRO A 100 -3.15 -9.18 -14.12
N ASP A 101 -2.62 -10.00 -13.19
CA ASP A 101 -3.41 -10.68 -12.15
C ASP A 101 -3.63 -9.78 -10.93
N ALA A 102 -2.69 -8.84 -10.71
CA ALA A 102 -2.80 -7.82 -9.68
C ALA A 102 -2.22 -6.48 -10.16
N VAL A 103 -2.81 -5.37 -9.72
CA VAL A 103 -2.31 -4.01 -9.99
C VAL A 103 -2.24 -3.24 -8.68
N LEU A 104 -1.06 -2.67 -8.38
CA LEU A 104 -0.86 -1.77 -7.25
C LEU A 104 -0.82 -0.34 -7.76
N ILE A 105 -1.72 0.53 -7.25
CA ILE A 105 -1.91 1.91 -7.73
C ILE A 105 -1.51 2.92 -6.65
N GLU A 106 -0.63 3.89 -7.03
CA GLU A 106 -0.12 4.95 -6.15
C GLU A 106 0.06 6.27 -6.94
N PHE A 107 -0.90 7.21 -6.88
CA PHE A 107 -0.80 8.55 -7.49
C PHE A 107 -1.07 9.69 -6.52
N SER A 108 -1.60 9.42 -5.33
CA SER A 108 -2.10 10.40 -4.37
C SER A 108 -1.09 11.48 -3.99
N MET A 109 0.21 11.15 -3.90
CA MET A 109 1.27 12.11 -3.59
C MET A 109 1.37 13.21 -4.64
N ASN A 110 1.31 12.85 -5.91
CA ASN A 110 1.40 13.80 -7.00
C ASN A 110 0.06 14.44 -7.36
N ASP A 111 -1.06 13.76 -7.15
CA ASP A 111 -2.37 14.41 -7.27
C ASP A 111 -2.50 15.61 -6.30
N ALA A 112 -1.90 15.51 -5.11
CA ALA A 112 -1.87 16.59 -4.13
C ALA A 112 -0.91 17.74 -4.49
N PHE A 113 -0.06 17.60 -5.51
CA PHE A 113 0.87 18.64 -5.91
C PHE A 113 0.14 19.78 -6.61
N LEU A 114 0.20 20.98 -6.03
CA LEU A 114 -0.57 22.15 -6.48
C LEU A 114 -0.43 22.45 -7.96
N ASN A 115 0.77 22.25 -8.55
CA ASN A 115 1.00 22.56 -9.96
C ASN A 115 0.22 21.67 -10.93
N TYR A 116 -0.19 20.46 -10.51
CA TYR A 116 -1.00 19.58 -11.35
C TYR A 116 -2.49 19.92 -11.33
N LYS A 117 -2.92 20.80 -10.43
CA LYS A 117 -4.29 21.32 -10.35
C LYS A 117 -5.35 20.21 -10.35
N THR A 118 -5.01 19.06 -9.77
CA THR A 118 -5.91 17.93 -9.64
C THR A 118 -6.68 18.07 -8.34
N SER A 119 -7.99 18.31 -8.39
CA SER A 119 -8.81 18.32 -7.17
C SER A 119 -8.96 16.91 -6.59
N VAL A 120 -9.36 16.81 -5.32
CA VAL A 120 -9.63 15.51 -4.69
C VAL A 120 -10.72 14.73 -5.44
N GLU A 121 -11.74 15.45 -5.94
CA GLU A 121 -12.84 14.88 -6.72
C GLU A 121 -12.36 14.34 -8.06
N LEU A 122 -11.48 15.08 -8.76
CA LEU A 122 -10.89 14.63 -10.02
C LEU A 122 -9.97 13.43 -9.78
N ALA A 123 -9.13 13.47 -8.75
CA ALA A 123 -8.29 12.33 -8.36
C ALA A 123 -9.12 11.07 -8.06
N LYS A 124 -10.25 11.24 -7.34
CA LYS A 124 -11.20 10.16 -7.05
C LYS A 124 -11.85 9.61 -8.32
N LEU A 125 -12.26 10.49 -9.24
CA LEU A 125 -12.84 10.09 -10.53
C LEU A 125 -11.82 9.26 -11.34
N ASN A 126 -10.59 9.77 -11.46
CA ASN A 126 -9.49 9.10 -12.18
C ASN A 126 -9.19 7.73 -11.57
N LEU A 127 -9.10 7.64 -10.23
CA LEU A 127 -8.83 6.38 -9.53
C LEU A 127 -9.95 5.37 -9.79
N ASN A 128 -11.22 5.78 -9.66
CA ASN A 128 -12.36 4.90 -9.93
C ASN A 128 -12.39 4.45 -11.39
N TYR A 129 -12.13 5.35 -12.34
CA TYR A 129 -12.04 5.00 -13.76
C TYR A 129 -10.97 3.92 -14.01
N MET A 130 -9.76 4.09 -13.45
CA MET A 130 -8.69 3.09 -13.59
C MET A 130 -9.12 1.73 -13.02
N ILE A 131 -9.73 1.71 -11.83
CA ILE A 131 -10.23 0.49 -11.21
C ILE A 131 -11.29 -0.19 -12.09
N ASP A 132 -12.27 0.58 -12.60
CA ASP A 132 -13.35 0.05 -13.42
C ASP A 132 -12.85 -0.52 -14.75
N ARG A 133 -11.90 0.17 -15.40
CA ARG A 133 -11.28 -0.30 -16.64
C ARG A 133 -10.48 -1.60 -16.44
N ILE A 134 -9.69 -1.68 -15.35
CA ILE A 134 -8.97 -2.92 -15.00
C ILE A 134 -9.95 -4.06 -14.77
N LYS A 135 -11.00 -3.82 -13.99
CA LYS A 135 -12.03 -4.83 -13.68
C LYS A 135 -12.87 -5.22 -14.87
N LEU A 136 -13.14 -4.31 -15.80
CA LEU A 136 -13.84 -4.61 -17.04
C LEU A 136 -13.01 -5.53 -17.95
N TYR A 137 -11.71 -5.29 -18.04
CA TYR A 137 -10.79 -6.12 -18.82
C TYR A 137 -10.57 -7.49 -18.18
N ASN A 138 -10.29 -7.53 -16.89
CA ASN A 138 -10.10 -8.75 -16.11
C ASN A 138 -10.83 -8.64 -14.77
N PRO A 139 -12.07 -9.15 -14.67
CA PRO A 139 -12.82 -9.16 -13.39
C PRO A 139 -12.07 -9.87 -12.26
N GLY A 140 -11.19 -10.80 -12.61
CA GLY A 140 -10.36 -11.54 -11.68
C GLY A 140 -9.14 -10.79 -11.18
N CYS A 141 -8.70 -9.70 -11.81
CA CYS A 141 -7.53 -8.93 -11.40
C CYS A 141 -7.74 -8.31 -10.01
N GLU A 142 -6.77 -8.46 -9.11
CA GLU A 142 -6.78 -7.80 -7.82
C GLU A 142 -6.27 -6.37 -7.97
N VAL A 143 -7.07 -5.37 -7.56
CA VAL A 143 -6.61 -3.98 -7.47
C VAL A 143 -6.25 -3.66 -6.03
N ILE A 144 -5.03 -3.16 -5.82
CA ILE A 144 -4.46 -2.82 -4.53
C ILE A 144 -4.15 -1.33 -4.55
N LEU A 145 -4.62 -0.59 -3.55
CA LEU A 145 -4.33 0.83 -3.41
C LEU A 145 -3.19 1.04 -2.41
N GLN A 146 -2.35 2.04 -2.67
CA GLN A 146 -1.23 2.37 -1.79
C GLN A 146 -1.20 3.88 -1.51
N THR A 147 -1.14 4.27 -0.24
CA THR A 147 -0.67 5.60 0.18
C THR A 147 0.83 5.52 0.49
N MET A 148 1.49 6.67 0.55
CA MET A 148 2.93 6.72 0.76
C MET A 148 3.31 7.51 2.02
N ASP A 149 4.46 8.11 2.02
CA ASP A 149 5.07 8.86 3.11
C ASP A 149 4.50 10.28 3.29
N ILE A 150 5.17 11.10 4.09
CA ILE A 150 4.79 12.47 4.38
C ILE A 150 5.75 13.39 3.64
N ALA A 151 5.21 14.27 2.80
CA ALA A 151 6.01 15.31 2.18
C ALA A 151 6.37 16.39 3.21
N LEU A 152 7.65 16.75 3.32
CA LEU A 152 8.15 17.77 4.24
C LEU A 152 8.68 19.00 3.50
N ASP A 153 8.91 20.06 4.25
CA ASP A 153 9.53 21.30 3.80
C ASP A 153 8.82 21.87 2.54
N VAL A 154 9.55 22.22 1.51
CA VAL A 154 9.00 22.74 0.26
C VAL A 154 8.02 21.77 -0.39
N HIS A 155 8.27 20.46 -0.28
CA HIS A 155 7.38 19.44 -0.81
C HIS A 155 6.04 19.38 -0.06
N GLY A 156 6.07 19.56 1.27
CA GLY A 156 4.88 19.68 2.10
C GLY A 156 4.09 20.95 1.80
N GLN A 157 4.78 22.08 1.66
CA GLN A 157 4.16 23.37 1.29
C GLN A 157 3.45 23.28 -0.08
N GLN A 158 4.01 22.52 -1.00
CA GLN A 158 3.43 22.29 -2.33
C GLN A 158 2.29 21.25 -2.33
N ARG A 159 2.02 20.59 -1.19
CA ARG A 159 0.99 19.54 -1.02
C ARG A 159 0.19 19.76 0.27
N PRO A 160 -0.38 20.95 0.49
CA PRO A 160 -1.02 21.29 1.76
C PRO A 160 -2.19 20.37 2.10
N ASP A 161 -2.84 19.82 1.08
CA ASP A 161 -4.01 18.96 1.21
C ASP A 161 -3.70 17.46 1.07
N LEU A 162 -2.42 17.03 1.15
CA LEU A 162 -2.01 15.63 0.94
C LEU A 162 -2.87 14.63 1.72
N LEU A 163 -3.22 14.95 2.96
CA LEU A 163 -4.04 14.06 3.80
C LEU A 163 -5.45 13.85 3.28
N LYS A 164 -6.02 14.80 2.53
CA LYS A 164 -7.33 14.63 1.89
C LYS A 164 -7.27 13.60 0.77
N TYR A 165 -6.16 13.56 0.01
CA TYR A 165 -5.94 12.55 -1.04
C TYR A 165 -5.70 11.16 -0.44
N TYR A 166 -4.97 11.05 0.67
CA TYR A 166 -4.82 9.79 1.39
C TYR A 166 -6.15 9.31 1.97
N GLN A 167 -6.96 10.23 2.52
CA GLN A 167 -8.30 9.87 3.00
C GLN A 167 -9.18 9.39 1.85
N MET A 168 -9.12 10.04 0.68
CA MET A 168 -9.85 9.62 -0.51
C MET A 168 -9.46 8.18 -0.93
N TYR A 169 -8.17 7.81 -0.88
CA TYR A 169 -7.72 6.43 -1.14
C TYR A 169 -8.31 5.44 -0.14
N ARG A 170 -8.34 5.78 1.17
CA ARG A 170 -8.98 4.96 2.22
C ARG A 170 -10.46 4.76 1.95
N ASP A 171 -11.16 5.83 1.60
CA ASP A 171 -12.60 5.81 1.35
C ASP A 171 -12.94 4.97 0.09
N VAL A 172 -12.17 5.11 -0.98
CA VAL A 172 -12.34 4.31 -2.19
C VAL A 172 -12.04 2.84 -1.91
N ALA A 173 -10.94 2.53 -1.22
CA ALA A 173 -10.60 1.16 -0.85
C ALA A 173 -11.72 0.50 -0.03
N LYS A 174 -12.23 1.20 0.98
CA LYS A 174 -13.33 0.74 1.83
C LYS A 174 -14.62 0.54 1.01
N ALA A 175 -15.01 1.53 0.22
CA ALA A 175 -16.26 1.49 -0.55
C ALA A 175 -16.27 0.37 -1.61
N ARG A 176 -15.09 0.01 -2.13
CA ARG A 176 -14.95 -0.99 -3.18
C ARG A 176 -14.41 -2.34 -2.69
N GLY A 177 -14.19 -2.51 -1.39
CA GLY A 177 -13.66 -3.74 -0.80
C GLY A 177 -12.26 -4.10 -1.31
N LEU A 178 -11.40 -3.09 -1.56
CA LEU A 178 -10.04 -3.28 -2.06
C LEU A 178 -9.03 -3.34 -0.91
N LEU A 179 -7.94 -4.07 -1.13
CA LEU A 179 -6.80 -4.02 -0.22
C LEU A 179 -6.15 -2.63 -0.29
N LEU A 180 -5.93 -2.03 0.86
CA LEU A 180 -5.17 -0.80 1.02
C LEU A 180 -3.88 -1.08 1.78
N ILE A 181 -2.76 -0.64 1.20
CA ILE A 181 -1.45 -0.56 1.85
C ILE A 181 -1.26 0.89 2.28
N ASP A 182 -1.63 1.20 3.51
CA ASP A 182 -1.57 2.54 4.07
C ASP A 182 -0.25 2.76 4.83
N HIS A 183 0.74 3.32 4.15
CA HIS A 183 2.05 3.58 4.75
C HIS A 183 2.06 4.80 5.68
N TYR A 184 1.11 5.72 5.54
CA TYR A 184 1.12 6.98 6.29
C TYR A 184 1.29 6.82 7.82
N PRO A 185 0.60 5.89 8.51
CA PRO A 185 0.75 5.73 9.95
C PRO A 185 2.19 5.39 10.38
N HIS A 186 2.90 4.57 9.58
CA HIS A 186 4.30 4.21 9.88
C HIS A 186 5.25 5.39 9.71
N TRP A 187 5.05 6.18 8.65
CA TRP A 187 5.84 7.38 8.41
C TRP A 187 5.55 8.47 9.45
N LYS A 188 4.28 8.60 9.87
CA LYS A 188 3.90 9.50 10.96
C LYS A 188 4.59 9.10 12.27
N ALA A 189 4.57 7.82 12.62
CA ALA A 189 5.24 7.32 13.80
C ALA A 189 6.79 7.51 13.74
N LEU A 190 7.38 7.45 12.55
CA LEU A 190 8.81 7.76 12.37
C LEU A 190 9.07 9.26 12.54
N LEU A 191 8.23 10.12 11.97
CA LEU A 191 8.34 11.58 12.11
C LEU A 191 8.15 12.03 13.57
N ASP A 192 7.27 11.37 14.32
CA ASP A 192 7.03 11.65 15.75
C ASP A 192 8.25 11.32 16.64
N LYS A 193 9.18 10.47 16.16
CA LYS A 193 10.47 10.25 16.82
C LYS A 193 11.48 11.38 16.60
N GLY A 194 11.16 12.30 15.69
CA GLY A 194 11.96 13.47 15.38
C GLY A 194 12.25 13.61 13.88
N ARG A 195 12.37 14.87 13.46
CA ARG A 195 12.61 15.22 12.05
C ARG A 195 13.88 14.57 11.50
N ASP A 196 14.96 14.51 12.29
CA ASP A 196 16.23 13.92 11.83
C ASP A 196 16.09 12.42 11.53
N ALA A 197 15.31 11.70 12.33
CA ALA A 197 15.03 10.30 12.08
C ALA A 197 14.27 10.11 10.76
N TYR A 198 13.33 11.02 10.47
CA TYR A 198 12.57 11.01 9.23
C TYR A 198 13.44 11.34 8.01
N ILE A 199 14.21 12.43 8.04
CA ILE A 199 15.08 12.87 6.94
C ILE A 199 16.18 11.84 6.64
N LYS A 200 16.65 11.08 7.62
CA LYS A 200 17.55 9.95 7.38
C LYS A 200 16.92 8.87 6.49
N ALA A 201 15.59 8.70 6.55
CA ALA A 201 14.85 7.76 5.73
C ALA A 201 14.34 8.38 4.42
N VAL A 202 14.02 9.69 4.42
CA VAL A 202 13.48 10.47 3.29
C VAL A 202 14.35 11.72 3.10
N PRO A 203 15.54 11.58 2.47
CA PRO A 203 16.60 12.60 2.53
C PRO A 203 16.22 13.97 1.92
N ASP A 204 15.39 14.00 0.90
CA ASP A 204 14.91 15.22 0.26
C ASP A 204 13.53 15.68 0.78
N GLY A 205 12.97 14.96 1.77
CA GLY A 205 11.65 15.25 2.33
C GLY A 205 10.47 14.77 1.47
N LEU A 206 10.72 14.00 0.39
CA LEU A 206 9.69 13.44 -0.50
C LEU A 206 9.94 11.99 -0.91
N HIS A 207 11.21 11.64 -1.20
CA HIS A 207 11.53 10.34 -1.76
C HIS A 207 12.27 9.48 -0.72
N PRO A 208 11.68 8.38 -0.25
CA PRO A 208 12.37 7.41 0.59
C PRO A 208 13.64 6.90 -0.07
N GLY A 209 14.74 6.91 0.68
CA GLY A 209 16.01 6.37 0.19
C GLY A 209 15.96 4.85 0.04
N VAL A 210 16.89 4.27 -0.71
CA VAL A 210 16.98 2.80 -0.97
C VAL A 210 16.91 1.98 0.31
N LYS A 211 17.62 2.41 1.39
CA LYS A 211 17.60 1.70 2.67
C LYS A 211 16.21 1.70 3.32
N ALA A 212 15.52 2.84 3.30
CA ALA A 212 14.17 2.95 3.83
C ALA A 212 13.18 2.14 3.01
N SER A 213 13.31 2.15 1.69
CA SER A 213 12.49 1.35 0.78
C SER A 213 12.60 -0.15 1.06
N LYS A 214 13.82 -0.65 1.27
CA LYS A 214 14.09 -2.05 1.58
C LYS A 214 13.66 -2.47 2.99
N ASN A 215 13.81 -1.58 3.98
CA ASN A 215 13.65 -1.94 5.40
C ASN A 215 12.32 -1.49 6.01
N ILE A 216 11.59 -0.56 5.37
CA ILE A 216 10.31 -0.03 5.86
C ILE A 216 9.21 -0.35 4.86
N ILE A 217 9.33 0.08 3.59
CA ILE A 217 8.26 -0.03 2.60
C ILE A 217 8.03 -1.49 2.21
N ALA A 218 9.05 -2.18 1.71
CA ALA A 218 8.89 -3.54 1.19
C ALA A 218 8.39 -4.54 2.25
N PRO A 219 8.93 -4.60 3.50
CA PRO A 219 8.43 -5.50 4.52
C PRO A 219 6.98 -5.24 4.89
N TYR A 220 6.56 -3.96 4.91
CA TYR A 220 5.17 -3.62 5.19
C TYR A 220 4.23 -4.04 4.05
N ILE A 221 4.62 -3.82 2.79
CA ILE A 221 3.85 -4.32 1.63
C ILE A 221 3.66 -5.84 1.73
N ILE A 222 4.74 -6.59 1.97
CA ILE A 222 4.68 -8.04 2.10
C ILE A 222 3.73 -8.46 3.22
N ALA A 223 3.88 -7.86 4.40
CA ALA A 223 3.01 -8.16 5.55
C ALA A 223 1.53 -7.89 5.22
N ARG A 224 1.24 -6.76 4.56
CA ARG A 224 -0.13 -6.41 4.15
C ARG A 224 -0.70 -7.36 3.11
N LEU A 225 0.10 -7.75 2.12
CA LEU A 225 -0.30 -8.76 1.12
C LEU A 225 -0.56 -10.12 1.78
N GLU A 226 0.25 -10.52 2.74
CA GLU A 226 0.12 -11.80 3.46
C GLU A 226 -0.99 -11.80 4.53
N GLY A 227 -1.60 -10.66 4.82
CA GLY A 227 -2.63 -10.53 5.85
C GLY A 227 -2.08 -10.59 7.28
N THR A 228 -0.78 -10.33 7.45
CA THR A 228 -0.12 -10.29 8.76
C THR A 228 -0.04 -8.84 9.27
N SER A 229 -0.19 -8.65 10.58
CA SER A 229 0.10 -7.37 11.24
C SER A 229 1.58 -7.34 11.60
N LYS A 230 2.29 -6.30 11.17
CA LYS A 230 3.59 -5.92 11.74
C LYS A 230 3.46 -4.63 12.49
#